data_69635e8d5a06e42e79e172ff0b2a1be0
#
_entry.id   69635e8d5a06e42e79e172ff0b2a1be0
#
_cell.length_a   1.000
_cell.length_b   1.000
_cell.length_c   1.000
_cell.angle_alpha   90.00
_cell.angle_beta   90.00
_cell.angle_gamma   90.00
#
_symmetry.space_group_name_H-M   'P 1'
#
loop_
_entity.id
_entity.type
_entity.pdbx_description
1 polymer ?
#
loop_
_entity_poly.entity_id
_entity_poly.type
_entity_poly.pdbx_seq_one_letter_code
_entity_poly.pdbx_strand_id
1 'polypeptide(L)'
;MAINVNLLPKECEFTVKNILVGLFCYKTQRGKFKVDSGALWNIIQYMTDRQYNPILRPHLAENPSSVSYKTEMSKRTGDRCFPNYEINNTMPDYAKLPIQMMNFVTTMHCRDYLLIIDPLDVCDAQAKKGAPTLLMAIKTQTANFENREAIRETWGNIKTLGGRQRLVRRVFLLGKSKDLHIEEKLHLESEKYGDIIQWDFVDTFFNLTLKDVLFWDWFSRRCPHARFIFKGDDDVFVRTPAVLDYLLAEETFVVGDVISNAAPIRSNGTKYYIPESFYKGLYPSYPGGGGVLYSGSLAHRLLVVSQRVHLFPIDDVYLGMCLQRLGVYPIDHPAFLTFDFPKDEPKEPCANHIILLVHKRSPAEMFQLWNETSTPSPECRYATLLVKLRPD
;
A
#
# COMPACT_ATOMS: atom_id res chain seq x y z
N MET A 1 32.93 1.56 -23.02
CA MET A 1 31.76 1.80 -23.88
C MET A 1 31.58 3.31 -24.00
N ALA A 2 31.82 3.87 -25.18
CA ALA A 2 31.66 5.29 -25.42
C ALA A 2 30.16 5.58 -25.64
N ILE A 3 29.57 6.37 -24.81
CA ILE A 3 28.18 6.84 -24.96
C ILE A 3 28.17 7.88 -26.08
N ASN A 4 27.35 7.65 -27.10
CA ASN A 4 27.22 8.55 -28.23
C ASN A 4 26.46 9.80 -27.80
N VAL A 5 27.16 10.92 -27.60
CA VAL A 5 26.67 12.18 -27.07
C VAL A 5 25.68 12.90 -28.01
N ASN A 6 25.53 12.44 -29.26
CA ASN A 6 24.67 13.06 -30.26
C ASN A 6 23.16 12.75 -30.14
N LEU A 7 22.74 11.97 -29.14
CA LEU A 7 21.34 11.62 -28.88
C LEU A 7 20.71 12.40 -27.72
N LEU A 8 21.42 13.37 -27.13
CA LEU A 8 20.86 14.22 -26.09
C LEU A 8 20.20 15.47 -26.74
N PRO A 9 19.01 15.85 -26.29
CA PRO A 9 18.38 17.07 -26.74
C PRO A 9 19.27 18.29 -26.46
N LYS A 10 19.35 19.23 -27.40
CA LYS A 10 20.20 20.44 -27.35
C LYS A 10 19.97 21.38 -26.14
N GLU A 11 19.10 21.03 -25.24
CA GLU A 11 18.74 21.82 -24.05
C GLU A 11 19.38 21.32 -22.76
N CYS A 12 20.30 20.36 -22.84
CA CYS A 12 21.10 19.87 -21.71
C CYS A 12 22.54 20.33 -21.87
N GLU A 13 22.83 21.63 -21.64
CA GLU A 13 24.21 22.08 -21.42
C GLU A 13 24.63 21.77 -19.97
N PHE A 14 25.49 20.77 -19.81
CA PHE A 14 26.11 20.45 -18.53
C PHE A 14 27.63 20.48 -18.64
N THR A 15 28.23 21.26 -17.76
CA THR A 15 29.65 21.23 -17.50
C THR A 15 30.00 19.95 -16.75
N VAL A 16 30.64 19.00 -17.44
CA VAL A 16 31.09 17.74 -16.87
C VAL A 16 32.36 17.98 -16.06
N LYS A 17 32.25 18.07 -14.75
CA LYS A 17 33.36 17.73 -13.83
C LYS A 17 32.78 16.98 -12.64
N ASN A 18 33.11 15.68 -12.60
CA ASN A 18 32.89 14.71 -11.51
C ASN A 18 31.41 14.32 -11.26
N ILE A 19 30.97 13.20 -11.88
CA ILE A 19 29.96 12.35 -11.22
C ILE A 19 29.89 11.01 -11.96
N LEU A 20 30.30 9.96 -11.26
CA LEU A 20 29.88 8.58 -11.46
C LEU A 20 28.66 8.36 -10.55
N VAL A 21 27.48 8.71 -11.02
CA VAL A 21 26.18 8.28 -10.49
C VAL A 21 25.18 8.41 -11.63
N GLY A 22 24.36 7.38 -11.87
CA GLY A 22 23.41 7.33 -12.97
C GLY A 22 22.48 8.53 -13.03
N LEU A 23 22.70 9.39 -14.00
CA LEU A 23 21.85 10.52 -14.32
C LEU A 23 20.69 10.05 -15.17
N PHE A 24 19.53 9.85 -14.57
CA PHE A 24 18.29 9.95 -15.29
C PHE A 24 18.02 11.43 -15.57
N CYS A 25 18.20 11.82 -16.83
CA CYS A 25 17.75 13.11 -17.29
C CYS A 25 16.21 13.12 -17.30
N TYR A 26 15.61 13.51 -16.19
CA TYR A 26 14.21 13.93 -16.22
C TYR A 26 14.13 15.11 -17.16
N LYS A 27 13.41 14.94 -18.25
CA LYS A 27 12.95 16.04 -19.09
C LYS A 27 12.07 16.92 -18.20
N THR A 28 12.71 17.77 -17.40
CA THR A 28 12.03 18.95 -16.88
C THR A 28 11.71 19.77 -18.12
N GLN A 29 10.48 19.59 -18.63
CA GLN A 29 9.91 20.67 -19.41
C GLN A 29 10.09 21.91 -18.54
N ARG A 30 10.97 22.82 -18.95
CA ARG A 30 10.92 24.23 -18.59
C ARG A 30 9.72 24.88 -19.25
N GLY A 31 8.58 24.22 -19.30
CA GLY A 31 7.33 24.87 -19.19
C GLY A 31 7.36 25.46 -17.79
N LYS A 32 7.25 26.76 -17.64
CA LYS A 32 6.86 27.43 -16.41
C LYS A 32 5.87 26.47 -15.75
N PHE A 33 6.28 25.79 -14.65
CA PHE A 33 5.33 25.15 -13.78
C PHE A 33 4.50 26.32 -13.26
N LYS A 34 3.52 26.74 -14.04
CA LYS A 34 2.33 27.31 -13.46
C LYS A 34 1.87 26.16 -12.56
N VAL A 35 2.17 26.25 -11.28
CA VAL A 35 1.37 25.59 -10.26
C VAL A 35 -0.01 26.03 -10.67
N ASP A 36 -0.71 25.09 -11.33
CA ASP A 36 -2.03 25.40 -11.84
C ASP A 36 -2.81 25.67 -10.57
N SER A 37 -3.07 26.94 -10.35
CA SER A 37 -3.39 27.58 -9.09
C SER A 37 -4.77 27.15 -8.59
N GLY A 38 -4.98 25.85 -8.37
CA GLY A 38 -6.32 25.39 -8.08
C GLY A 38 -6.48 24.03 -7.43
N ALA A 39 -5.52 23.10 -7.50
CA ALA A 39 -5.71 21.77 -6.91
C ALA A 39 -5.03 21.70 -5.53
N LEU A 40 -5.82 21.61 -4.48
CA LEU A 40 -5.39 21.69 -3.09
C LEU A 40 -4.22 20.75 -2.79
N TRP A 41 -4.38 19.44 -3.10
CA TRP A 41 -3.35 18.45 -2.79
C TRP A 41 -2.04 18.73 -3.53
N ASN A 42 -2.11 19.10 -4.79
CA ASN A 42 -0.92 19.42 -5.58
C ASN A 42 -0.14 20.60 -4.98
N ILE A 43 -0.84 21.64 -4.51
CA ILE A 43 -0.22 22.82 -3.90
C ILE A 43 0.49 22.46 -2.60
N ILE A 44 -0.23 21.83 -1.66
CA ILE A 44 0.35 21.52 -0.34
C ILE A 44 1.50 20.51 -0.47
N GLN A 45 1.39 19.55 -1.37
CA GLN A 45 2.44 18.58 -1.60
C GLN A 45 3.67 19.22 -2.25
N TYR A 46 3.48 20.10 -3.23
CA TYR A 46 4.57 20.84 -3.84
C TYR A 46 5.35 21.67 -2.80
N MET A 47 4.64 22.33 -1.88
CA MET A 47 5.28 23.11 -0.80
C MET A 47 6.12 22.21 0.11
N THR A 48 5.59 21.03 0.46
CA THR A 48 6.30 20.04 1.26
C THR A 48 7.52 19.48 0.51
N ASP A 49 7.36 19.08 -0.75
CA ASP A 49 8.47 18.54 -1.55
C ASP A 49 9.62 19.55 -1.69
N ARG A 50 9.32 20.85 -1.77
CA ARG A 50 10.35 21.91 -1.78
C ARG A 50 11.16 21.99 -0.49
N GLN A 51 10.54 21.73 0.67
CA GLN A 51 11.24 21.76 1.96
C GLN A 51 12.28 20.63 2.05
N TYR A 52 12.01 19.49 1.41
CA TYR A 52 12.87 18.31 1.45
C TYR A 52 13.74 18.13 0.20
N ASN A 53 13.76 19.11 -0.70
CA ASN A 53 14.57 19.03 -1.91
C ASN A 53 16.05 19.29 -1.56
N PRO A 54 16.95 18.30 -1.76
CA PRO A 54 18.36 18.44 -1.41
C PRO A 54 19.10 19.49 -2.25
N ILE A 55 18.63 19.78 -3.47
CA ILE A 55 19.20 20.84 -4.31
C ILE A 55 18.92 22.23 -3.72
N LEU A 56 17.73 22.44 -3.15
CA LEU A 56 17.33 23.70 -2.53
C LEU A 56 17.83 23.83 -1.08
N ARG A 57 18.18 22.73 -0.45
CA ARG A 57 18.68 22.66 0.92
C ARG A 57 19.81 21.64 1.06
N PRO A 58 21.02 21.96 0.55
CA PRO A 58 22.15 21.03 0.51
C PRO A 58 22.58 20.56 1.90
N HIS A 59 22.38 21.36 2.96
CA HIS A 59 22.66 20.95 4.34
C HIS A 59 21.82 19.76 4.84
N LEU A 60 20.69 19.45 4.19
CA LEU A 60 19.92 18.23 4.48
C LEU A 60 20.49 16.99 3.78
N ALA A 61 21.31 17.19 2.73
CA ALA A 61 21.96 16.10 1.98
C ALA A 61 23.29 15.67 2.61
N GLU A 62 23.99 16.56 3.30
CA GLU A 62 25.33 16.31 3.86
C GLU A 62 25.32 15.36 5.06
N ASN A 63 24.18 15.12 5.69
CA ASN A 63 24.04 14.23 6.83
C ASN A 63 22.78 13.34 6.75
N PRO A 64 22.71 12.36 5.83
CA PRO A 64 21.60 11.39 5.83
C PRO A 64 21.56 10.54 7.10
N SER A 65 22.70 10.43 7.83
CA SER A 65 22.80 9.75 9.13
C SER A 65 22.64 10.68 10.33
N SER A 66 22.75 12.00 10.16
CA SER A 66 22.62 13.00 11.25
C SER A 66 21.25 13.67 11.29
N VAL A 67 20.38 13.44 10.31
CA VAL A 67 18.97 13.41 10.62
C VAL A 67 18.83 12.12 11.46
N SER A 68 19.38 12.16 12.67
CA SER A 68 18.85 11.44 13.80
C SER A 68 17.37 11.80 13.73
N TYR A 69 16.59 10.92 13.06
CA TYR A 69 15.23 10.74 13.40
C TYR A 69 15.29 10.23 14.86
N LYS A 70 15.65 11.10 15.80
CA LYS A 70 14.92 11.11 17.03
C LYS A 70 13.50 11.25 16.50
N THR A 71 12.95 10.13 16.19
CA THR A 71 11.60 9.85 16.54
C THR A 71 11.61 10.20 18.02
N GLU A 72 11.52 11.50 18.33
CA GLU A 72 10.76 11.86 19.48
C GLU A 72 9.45 11.17 19.15
N MET A 73 9.36 9.94 19.64
CA MET A 73 8.10 9.30 19.89
C MET A 73 7.42 10.34 20.78
N SER A 74 6.80 11.33 20.14
CA SER A 74 5.78 12.13 20.74
C SER A 74 4.96 11.08 21.44
N LYS A 75 4.99 11.07 22.77
CA LYS A 75 4.04 10.27 23.53
C LYS A 75 2.75 10.62 22.86
N ARG A 76 2.14 9.64 22.13
CA ARG A 76 0.87 9.85 21.47
C ARG A 76 -0.05 10.28 22.58
N THR A 77 -0.28 11.57 22.68
CA THR A 77 -1.03 12.19 23.77
C THR A 77 -2.50 11.82 23.67
N GLY A 78 -2.89 11.13 22.59
CA GLY A 78 -4.31 10.86 22.29
C GLY A 78 -5.08 12.15 22.06
N ASP A 79 -4.40 13.26 21.80
CA ASP A 79 -5.02 14.52 21.47
C ASP A 79 -5.84 14.29 20.20
N ARG A 80 -7.16 14.47 20.34
CA ARG A 80 -8.08 14.30 19.22
C ARG A 80 -7.70 15.27 18.12
N CYS A 81 -7.43 14.72 16.94
CA CYS A 81 -7.27 15.57 15.76
C CYS A 81 -8.59 16.23 15.42
N PHE A 82 -8.59 17.54 15.31
CA PHE A 82 -9.77 18.33 14.96
C PHE A 82 -9.78 18.63 13.45
N PRO A 83 -10.97 18.58 12.81
CA PRO A 83 -11.10 18.96 11.42
C PRO A 83 -10.63 20.41 11.18
N ASN A 84 -9.84 20.60 10.13
CA ASN A 84 -9.43 21.94 9.68
C ASN A 84 -10.44 22.49 8.68
N TYR A 85 -11.36 23.33 9.15
CA TYR A 85 -12.39 23.94 8.31
C TYR A 85 -11.88 25.16 7.50
N GLU A 86 -10.70 25.68 7.72
CA GLU A 86 -10.12 26.74 6.89
C GLU A 86 -9.88 26.30 5.45
N ILE A 87 -9.73 25.00 5.23
CA ILE A 87 -9.60 24.37 3.91
C ILE A 87 -10.82 24.66 3.03
N ASN A 88 -12.01 24.88 3.61
CA ASN A 88 -13.22 25.21 2.88
C ASN A 88 -13.04 26.46 2.00
N ASN A 89 -12.22 27.40 2.46
CA ASN A 89 -11.94 28.66 1.76
C ASN A 89 -10.95 28.46 0.59
N THR A 90 -10.26 27.33 0.53
CA THR A 90 -9.25 27.04 -0.50
C THR A 90 -9.78 26.20 -1.66
N MET A 91 -10.97 25.60 -1.50
CA MET A 91 -11.64 24.78 -2.52
C MET A 91 -12.98 25.42 -2.93
N PRO A 92 -13.08 26.01 -4.12
CA PRO A 92 -14.31 26.74 -4.55
C PRO A 92 -15.56 25.88 -4.63
N ASP A 93 -15.41 24.57 -4.81
CA ASP A 93 -16.48 23.60 -4.94
C ASP A 93 -16.69 22.74 -3.68
N TYR A 94 -16.04 23.09 -2.56
CA TYR A 94 -16.10 22.31 -1.32
C TYR A 94 -17.54 21.94 -0.91
N ALA A 95 -18.46 22.89 -0.93
CA ALA A 95 -19.85 22.66 -0.54
C ALA A 95 -20.62 21.70 -1.47
N LYS A 96 -20.09 21.38 -2.63
CA LYS A 96 -20.66 20.45 -3.62
C LYS A 96 -20.05 19.05 -3.54
N LEU A 97 -19.04 18.86 -2.70
CA LEU A 97 -18.38 17.56 -2.57
C LEU A 97 -19.28 16.54 -1.86
N PRO A 98 -19.15 15.26 -2.16
CA PRO A 98 -19.75 14.20 -1.33
C PRO A 98 -19.26 14.32 0.12
N ILE A 99 -20.12 14.03 1.09
CA ILE A 99 -19.82 14.17 2.52
C ILE A 99 -18.55 13.44 2.95
N GLN A 100 -18.25 12.28 2.36
CA GLN A 100 -17.04 11.52 2.65
C GLN A 100 -15.78 12.27 2.19
N MET A 101 -15.85 12.95 1.04
CA MET A 101 -14.73 13.74 0.54
C MET A 101 -14.54 15.02 1.36
N MET A 102 -15.63 15.69 1.78
CA MET A 102 -15.56 16.83 2.71
C MET A 102 -14.86 16.43 4.02
N ASN A 103 -15.29 15.32 4.62
CA ASN A 103 -14.69 14.81 5.85
C ASN A 103 -13.20 14.48 5.65
N PHE A 104 -12.84 13.82 4.54
CA PHE A 104 -11.45 13.51 4.25
C PHE A 104 -10.60 14.78 4.12
N VAL A 105 -11.03 15.75 3.34
CA VAL A 105 -10.27 16.99 3.08
C VAL A 105 -10.00 17.76 4.38
N THR A 106 -10.98 17.82 5.27
CA THR A 106 -10.84 18.52 6.55
C THR A 106 -9.97 17.77 7.56
N THR A 107 -9.84 16.45 7.43
CA THR A 107 -9.09 15.59 8.38
C THR A 107 -7.83 14.97 7.80
N MET A 108 -7.46 15.26 6.54
CA MET A 108 -6.31 14.64 5.86
C MET A 108 -4.94 14.93 6.51
N HIS A 109 -4.86 15.86 7.41
CA HIS A 109 -3.68 16.15 8.21
C HIS A 109 -3.57 15.27 9.46
N CYS A 110 -4.66 14.61 9.86
CA CYS A 110 -4.73 13.76 11.05
C CYS A 110 -4.00 12.43 10.81
N ARG A 111 -3.01 12.13 11.64
CA ARG A 111 -2.20 10.90 11.53
C ARG A 111 -1.98 10.19 12.85
N ASP A 112 -2.28 10.86 13.95
CA ASP A 112 -2.06 10.34 15.29
C ASP A 112 -3.39 9.82 15.84
N TYR A 113 -3.54 8.50 15.78
CA TYR A 113 -4.72 7.79 16.28
C TYR A 113 -4.30 6.79 17.34
N LEU A 114 -5.08 6.72 18.41
CA LEU A 114 -4.84 5.78 19.50
C LEU A 114 -4.99 4.34 18.98
N LEU A 115 -4.03 3.49 19.32
CA LEU A 115 -4.10 2.06 19.11
C LEU A 115 -5.00 1.45 20.21
N ILE A 116 -6.14 0.89 19.83
CA ILE A 116 -7.16 0.34 20.74
C ILE A 116 -6.88 -1.14 21.01
N ILE A 117 -6.67 -1.91 19.94
CA ILE A 117 -6.34 -3.33 20.01
C ILE A 117 -4.97 -3.53 19.40
N ASP A 118 -4.06 -4.17 20.16
CA ASP A 118 -2.67 -4.43 19.76
C ASP A 118 -2.34 -5.91 19.99
N PRO A 119 -2.19 -6.71 18.92
CA PRO A 119 -1.87 -8.12 19.03
C PRO A 119 -0.38 -8.32 19.34
N LEU A 120 -0.02 -8.35 20.62
CA LEU A 120 1.36 -8.35 21.10
C LEU A 120 2.17 -9.60 20.70
N ASP A 121 1.48 -10.75 20.54
CA ASP A 121 2.12 -12.05 20.33
C ASP A 121 2.32 -12.43 18.85
N VAL A 122 1.92 -11.55 17.91
CA VAL A 122 2.07 -11.85 16.48
C VAL A 122 3.53 -11.91 16.07
N CYS A 123 4.34 -10.98 16.58
CA CYS A 123 5.77 -10.91 16.30
C CYS A 123 6.54 -10.59 17.58
N ASP A 124 7.72 -11.18 17.71
CA ASP A 124 8.70 -10.71 18.68
C ASP A 124 9.60 -9.64 18.05
N ALA A 125 9.42 -8.40 18.45
CA ALA A 125 10.15 -7.25 17.91
C ALA A 125 11.67 -7.32 18.16
N GLN A 126 12.12 -8.07 19.17
CA GLN A 126 13.52 -8.18 19.55
C GLN A 126 14.21 -9.40 18.95
N ALA A 127 13.45 -10.42 18.55
CA ALA A 127 13.99 -11.67 18.04
C ALA A 127 14.08 -11.69 16.51
N LYS A 128 15.30 -11.60 15.97
CA LYS A 128 15.55 -11.89 14.55
C LYS A 128 15.32 -13.37 14.23
N LYS A 129 15.64 -14.27 15.18
CA LYS A 129 15.42 -15.71 15.02
C LYS A 129 13.95 -15.99 15.30
N GLY A 130 13.23 -16.49 14.28
CA GLY A 130 11.79 -16.70 14.38
C GLY A 130 10.95 -15.52 13.85
N ALA A 131 11.58 -14.50 13.29
CA ALA A 131 10.85 -13.45 12.58
C ALA A 131 10.04 -14.02 11.40
N PRO A 132 8.84 -13.47 11.10
CA PRO A 132 8.03 -13.95 10.00
C PRO A 132 8.75 -13.84 8.65
N THR A 133 8.65 -14.91 7.84
CA THR A 133 9.02 -14.85 6.43
C THR A 133 8.03 -13.97 5.68
N LEU A 134 6.74 -14.11 6.00
CA LEU A 134 5.65 -13.32 5.43
C LEU A 134 4.72 -12.83 6.54
N LEU A 135 4.51 -11.53 6.61
CA LEU A 135 3.46 -10.90 7.40
C LEU A 135 2.32 -10.48 6.47
N MET A 136 1.13 -10.98 6.70
CA MET A 136 -0.07 -10.59 5.98
C MET A 136 -0.78 -9.47 6.73
N ALA A 137 -0.87 -8.30 6.12
CA ALA A 137 -1.57 -7.13 6.63
C ALA A 137 -2.85 -6.92 5.82
N ILE A 138 -3.99 -7.33 6.37
CA ILE A 138 -5.25 -7.46 5.65
C ILE A 138 -6.19 -6.34 6.08
N LYS A 139 -6.51 -5.44 5.15
CA LYS A 139 -7.50 -4.38 5.39
C LYS A 139 -8.90 -4.99 5.37
N THR A 140 -9.65 -4.74 6.42
CA THR A 140 -11.02 -5.27 6.58
C THR A 140 -11.90 -4.23 7.27
N GLN A 141 -13.20 -4.37 7.16
CA GLN A 141 -14.15 -3.56 7.94
C GLN A 141 -14.56 -4.31 9.20
N THR A 142 -14.97 -3.56 10.22
CA THR A 142 -15.35 -4.13 11.52
C THR A 142 -16.44 -5.19 11.41
N ALA A 143 -17.43 -5.02 10.52
CA ALA A 143 -18.53 -5.94 10.32
C ALA A 143 -18.20 -7.20 9.50
N ASN A 144 -17.03 -7.27 8.84
CA ASN A 144 -16.67 -8.36 7.92
C ASN A 144 -16.15 -9.61 8.65
N PHE A 145 -16.87 -10.09 9.65
CA PHE A 145 -16.47 -11.26 10.46
C PHE A 145 -16.28 -12.52 9.60
N GLU A 146 -17.21 -12.77 8.68
CA GLU A 146 -17.18 -13.97 7.80
C GLU A 146 -15.95 -13.97 6.88
N ASN A 147 -15.58 -12.79 6.34
CA ASN A 147 -14.37 -12.67 5.52
C ASN A 147 -13.12 -13.00 6.33
N ARG A 148 -13.00 -12.42 7.54
CA ARG A 148 -11.86 -12.71 8.42
C ARG A 148 -11.77 -14.16 8.81
N GLU A 149 -12.92 -14.80 9.09
CA GLU A 149 -12.96 -16.23 9.43
C GLU A 149 -12.55 -17.10 8.22
N ALA A 150 -13.11 -16.83 7.03
CA ALA A 150 -12.73 -17.53 5.80
C ALA A 150 -11.22 -17.41 5.53
N ILE A 151 -10.64 -16.23 5.70
CA ILE A 151 -9.20 -16.02 5.55
C ILE A 151 -8.40 -16.85 6.57
N ARG A 152 -8.82 -16.88 7.84
CA ARG A 152 -8.15 -17.66 8.88
C ARG A 152 -8.14 -19.15 8.59
N GLU A 153 -9.20 -19.65 7.99
CA GLU A 153 -9.35 -21.08 7.70
C GLU A 153 -8.77 -21.50 6.34
N THR A 154 -8.53 -20.53 5.46
CA THR A 154 -8.02 -20.78 4.11
C THR A 154 -6.60 -20.23 3.94
N TRP A 155 -6.42 -19.33 3.04
CA TRP A 155 -5.13 -18.81 2.59
C TRP A 155 -4.33 -18.03 3.64
N GLY A 156 -4.98 -17.44 4.63
CA GLY A 156 -4.34 -16.79 5.78
C GLY A 156 -4.00 -17.72 6.93
N ASN A 157 -4.15 -19.04 6.76
CA ASN A 157 -3.81 -20.00 7.80
C ASN A 157 -2.31 -19.99 8.09
N ILE A 158 -1.97 -19.76 9.37
CA ILE A 158 -0.58 -19.57 9.82
C ILE A 158 0.16 -20.89 10.13
N LYS A 159 -0.30 -22.02 9.59
CA LYS A 159 0.40 -23.29 9.77
C LYS A 159 1.78 -23.25 9.09
N THR A 160 2.73 -23.96 9.70
CA THR A 160 4.07 -24.12 9.15
C THR A 160 3.98 -24.90 7.83
N LEU A 161 4.33 -24.29 6.72
CA LEU A 161 4.29 -24.93 5.42
C LEU A 161 5.59 -25.71 5.17
N GLY A 162 5.46 -27.05 5.26
CA GLY A 162 6.42 -28.07 4.76
C GLY A 162 7.89 -27.87 5.13
N GLY A 163 8.46 -28.67 6.01
CA GLY A 163 9.88 -29.00 6.24
C GLY A 163 10.93 -27.88 6.39
N ARG A 164 10.69 -26.70 5.88
CA ARG A 164 11.43 -25.48 6.12
C ARG A 164 10.52 -24.56 6.92
N GLN A 165 11.01 -24.01 8.03
CA GLN A 165 10.27 -23.10 8.90
C GLN A 165 9.99 -21.77 8.17
N ARG A 166 9.00 -21.78 7.29
CA ARG A 166 8.45 -20.56 6.65
C ARG A 166 7.38 -20.02 7.58
N LEU A 167 7.76 -19.09 8.43
CA LEU A 167 6.85 -18.52 9.39
C LEU A 167 5.96 -17.47 8.70
N VAL A 168 4.66 -17.76 8.63
CA VAL A 168 3.63 -16.81 8.18
C VAL A 168 2.92 -16.26 9.42
N ARG A 169 2.63 -14.97 9.40
CA ARG A 169 1.79 -14.31 10.39
C ARG A 169 0.76 -13.44 9.64
N ARG A 170 -0.37 -13.19 10.26
CA ARG A 170 -1.38 -12.28 9.73
C ARG A 170 -1.84 -11.31 10.79
N VAL A 171 -2.28 -10.14 10.34
CA VAL A 171 -3.00 -9.15 11.13
C VAL A 171 -4.10 -8.53 10.28
N PHE A 172 -5.23 -8.26 10.90
CA PHE A 172 -6.35 -7.55 10.31
C PHE A 172 -6.32 -6.09 10.75
N LEU A 173 -6.40 -5.17 9.79
CA LEU A 173 -6.28 -3.73 10.01
C LEU A 173 -7.66 -3.08 10.02
N LEU A 174 -8.05 -2.48 11.14
CA LEU A 174 -9.38 -1.92 11.35
C LEU A 174 -9.33 -0.51 11.94
N GLY A 175 -10.33 0.31 11.56
CA GLY A 175 -10.76 1.45 12.34
C GLY A 175 -11.90 1.06 13.28
N LYS A 176 -12.69 2.04 13.77
CA LYS A 176 -13.83 1.84 14.63
C LYS A 176 -15.15 1.81 13.85
N SER A 177 -16.07 0.98 14.31
CA SER A 177 -17.48 1.08 13.97
C SER A 177 -18.16 2.15 14.81
N LYS A 178 -19.27 2.70 14.28
CA LYS A 178 -20.20 3.51 15.07
C LYS A 178 -21.20 2.64 15.86
N ASP A 179 -21.32 1.38 15.48
CA ASP A 179 -22.20 0.40 16.11
C ASP A 179 -21.49 -0.29 17.26
N LEU A 180 -21.94 -0.03 18.49
CA LEU A 180 -21.35 -0.58 19.71
C LEU A 180 -21.44 -2.11 19.77
N HIS A 181 -22.50 -2.70 19.22
CA HIS A 181 -22.64 -4.16 19.20
C HIS A 181 -21.62 -4.83 18.29
N ILE A 182 -21.25 -4.17 17.17
CA ILE A 182 -20.15 -4.63 16.31
C ILE A 182 -18.82 -4.51 17.05
N GLU A 183 -18.60 -3.44 17.80
CA GLU A 183 -17.37 -3.25 18.60
C GLU A 183 -17.22 -4.32 19.69
N GLU A 184 -18.31 -4.64 20.40
CA GLU A 184 -18.31 -5.72 21.41
C GLU A 184 -17.94 -7.07 20.80
N LYS A 185 -18.57 -7.42 19.67
CA LYS A 185 -18.23 -8.66 18.94
C LYS A 185 -16.78 -8.68 18.46
N LEU A 186 -16.27 -7.56 17.98
CA LEU A 186 -14.90 -7.43 17.53
C LEU A 186 -13.91 -7.62 18.67
N HIS A 187 -14.24 -7.13 19.86
CA HIS A 187 -13.42 -7.32 21.05
C HIS A 187 -13.30 -8.81 21.41
N LEU A 188 -14.43 -9.52 21.45
CA LEU A 188 -14.44 -10.98 21.68
C LEU A 188 -13.67 -11.74 20.60
N GLU A 189 -13.79 -11.34 19.33
CA GLU A 189 -13.01 -11.89 18.23
C GLU A 189 -11.50 -11.68 18.46
N SER A 190 -11.09 -10.48 18.88
CA SER A 190 -9.69 -10.17 19.13
C SER A 190 -9.11 -10.98 20.28
N GLU A 191 -9.85 -11.21 21.34
CA GLU A 191 -9.44 -12.09 22.46
C GLU A 191 -9.26 -13.53 22.02
N LYS A 192 -10.15 -14.03 21.13
CA LYS A 192 -10.10 -15.39 20.63
C LYS A 192 -8.92 -15.65 19.70
N TYR A 193 -8.61 -14.71 18.80
CA TYR A 193 -7.67 -14.94 17.72
C TYR A 193 -6.33 -14.22 17.83
N GLY A 194 -6.26 -13.10 18.56
CA GLY A 194 -5.03 -12.34 18.77
C GLY A 194 -4.39 -11.80 17.49
N ASP A 195 -5.17 -11.49 16.46
CA ASP A 195 -4.68 -11.09 15.14
C ASP A 195 -5.32 -9.78 14.61
N ILE A 196 -5.95 -9.01 15.50
CA ILE A 196 -6.62 -7.75 15.15
C ILE A 196 -5.79 -6.56 15.62
N ILE A 197 -5.59 -5.59 14.74
CA ILE A 197 -5.08 -4.26 15.05
C ILE A 197 -6.23 -3.27 14.82
N GLN A 198 -6.59 -2.51 15.87
CA GLN A 198 -7.64 -1.50 15.76
C GLN A 198 -7.15 -0.14 16.23
N TRP A 199 -7.46 0.91 15.46
CA TRP A 199 -7.16 2.30 15.80
C TRP A 199 -8.44 3.14 15.96
N ASP A 200 -8.34 4.22 16.74
CA ASP A 200 -9.44 5.14 17.08
C ASP A 200 -9.76 6.15 15.96
N PHE A 201 -10.03 5.65 14.75
CA PHE A 201 -10.61 6.43 13.66
C PHE A 201 -11.83 5.72 13.08
N VAL A 202 -12.77 6.45 12.51
CA VAL A 202 -13.96 5.86 11.88
C VAL A 202 -13.57 5.12 10.60
N ASP A 203 -13.90 3.84 10.53
CA ASP A 203 -13.58 2.99 9.38
C ASP A 203 -14.44 3.37 8.16
N THR A 204 -13.79 3.95 7.15
CA THR A 204 -14.41 4.36 5.89
C THR A 204 -13.47 4.10 4.73
N PHE A 205 -14.00 4.06 3.50
CA PHE A 205 -13.21 3.89 2.31
C PHE A 205 -12.07 4.93 2.18
N PHE A 206 -12.32 6.20 2.49
CA PHE A 206 -11.29 7.25 2.38
C PHE A 206 -10.26 7.22 3.53
N ASN A 207 -10.50 6.40 4.55
CA ASN A 207 -9.57 6.18 5.65
C ASN A 207 -8.71 4.90 5.48
N LEU A 208 -8.78 4.22 4.32
CA LEU A 208 -7.89 3.10 4.00
C LEU A 208 -6.42 3.50 4.01
N THR A 209 -6.10 4.70 3.54
CA THR A 209 -4.74 5.26 3.60
C THR A 209 -4.23 5.40 5.04
N LEU A 210 -5.10 5.70 6.01
CA LEU A 210 -4.72 5.72 7.43
C LEU A 210 -4.31 4.33 7.91
N LYS A 211 -5.01 3.27 7.48
CA LYS A 211 -4.63 1.89 7.82
C LYS A 211 -3.20 1.59 7.36
N ASP A 212 -2.83 2.03 6.16
CA ASP A 212 -1.48 1.84 5.62
C ASP A 212 -0.42 2.57 6.45
N VAL A 213 -0.61 3.86 6.70
CA VAL A 213 0.37 4.69 7.44
C VAL A 213 0.52 4.20 8.88
N LEU A 214 -0.60 3.90 9.54
CA LEU A 214 -0.60 3.40 10.91
C LEU A 214 -0.04 1.97 11.01
N PHE A 215 -0.27 1.15 9.98
CA PHE A 215 0.33 -0.18 9.89
C PHE A 215 1.85 -0.10 9.74
N TRP A 216 2.42 0.78 8.90
CA TRP A 216 3.88 0.91 8.79
C TRP A 216 4.53 1.34 10.10
N ASP A 217 3.87 2.20 10.88
CA ASP A 217 4.32 2.58 12.22
C ASP A 217 4.24 1.39 13.19
N TRP A 218 3.12 0.68 13.22
CA TRP A 218 2.95 -0.53 14.02
C TRP A 218 4.00 -1.59 13.65
N PHE A 219 4.17 -1.85 12.34
CA PHE A 219 5.16 -2.77 11.81
C PHE A 219 6.57 -2.48 12.31
N SER A 220 6.99 -1.21 12.25
CA SER A 220 8.34 -0.81 12.67
C SER A 220 8.62 -1.06 14.16
N ARG A 221 7.57 -1.09 14.98
CA ARG A 221 7.67 -1.33 16.43
C ARG A 221 7.46 -2.78 16.82
N ARG A 222 6.56 -3.49 16.15
CA ARG A 222 6.11 -4.83 16.55
C ARG A 222 6.72 -5.96 15.73
N CYS A 223 6.89 -5.75 14.41
CA CYS A 223 7.36 -6.76 13.48
C CYS A 223 8.57 -6.32 12.61
N PRO A 224 9.56 -5.56 13.12
CA PRO A 224 10.59 -4.90 12.31
C PRO A 224 11.45 -5.86 11.50
N HIS A 225 11.45 -7.14 11.85
CA HIS A 225 12.27 -8.17 11.24
C HIS A 225 11.51 -9.10 10.29
N ALA A 226 10.20 -8.89 10.07
CA ALA A 226 9.49 -9.65 9.06
C ALA A 226 10.08 -9.36 7.68
N ARG A 227 10.39 -10.43 6.92
CA ARG A 227 11.15 -10.32 5.68
C ARG A 227 10.32 -9.71 4.57
N PHE A 228 9.07 -10.15 4.42
CA PHE A 228 8.13 -9.71 3.41
C PHE A 228 6.78 -9.38 4.01
N ILE A 229 6.06 -8.50 3.35
CA ILE A 229 4.72 -8.08 3.70
C ILE A 229 3.81 -8.31 2.50
N PHE A 230 2.69 -8.98 2.72
CA PHE A 230 1.52 -8.92 1.87
C PHE A 230 0.56 -7.90 2.45
N LYS A 231 0.16 -6.89 1.68
CA LYS A 231 -0.92 -5.96 2.03
C LYS A 231 -2.04 -6.15 1.03
N GLY A 232 -3.26 -6.39 1.49
CA GLY A 232 -4.42 -6.61 0.63
C GLY A 232 -5.74 -6.40 1.34
N ASP A 233 -6.83 -6.58 0.59
CA ASP A 233 -8.20 -6.48 1.08
C ASP A 233 -8.72 -7.84 1.59
N ASP A 234 -9.85 -7.83 2.28
CA ASP A 234 -10.44 -9.04 2.86
C ASP A 234 -11.36 -9.81 1.89
N ASP A 235 -11.47 -9.33 0.66
CA ASP A 235 -12.22 -9.98 -0.44
C ASP A 235 -11.29 -10.50 -1.55
N VAL A 236 -10.08 -10.90 -1.19
CA VAL A 236 -9.12 -11.52 -2.10
C VAL A 236 -8.87 -12.98 -1.73
N PHE A 237 -8.54 -13.80 -2.72
CA PHE A 237 -7.96 -15.11 -2.52
C PHE A 237 -6.48 -15.09 -2.89
N VAL A 238 -5.62 -15.61 -2.01
CA VAL A 238 -4.16 -15.64 -2.18
C VAL A 238 -3.67 -17.08 -2.15
N ARG A 239 -2.92 -17.49 -3.16
CA ARG A 239 -2.21 -18.77 -3.13
C ARG A 239 -0.95 -18.67 -2.29
N THR A 240 -1.10 -18.67 -0.98
CA THR A 240 0.00 -18.46 -0.03
C THR A 240 1.20 -19.38 -0.26
N PRO A 241 1.07 -20.68 -0.56
CA PRO A 241 2.22 -21.52 -0.91
C PRO A 241 2.99 -21.01 -2.11
N ALA A 242 2.29 -20.64 -3.19
CA ALA A 242 2.91 -20.11 -4.40
C ALA A 242 3.55 -18.73 -4.17
N VAL A 243 2.92 -17.87 -3.37
CA VAL A 243 3.51 -16.60 -2.93
C VAL A 243 4.82 -16.84 -2.20
N LEU A 244 4.87 -17.76 -1.26
CA LEU A 244 6.09 -18.07 -0.51
C LEU A 244 7.21 -18.62 -1.40
N ASP A 245 6.87 -19.41 -2.41
CA ASP A 245 7.84 -19.93 -3.38
C ASP A 245 8.38 -18.79 -4.28
N TYR A 246 7.51 -17.89 -4.69
CA TYR A 246 7.89 -16.68 -5.44
C TYR A 246 8.85 -15.78 -4.62
N LEU A 247 8.54 -15.52 -3.36
CA LEU A 247 9.31 -14.63 -2.47
C LEU A 247 10.73 -15.13 -2.17
N LEU A 248 10.99 -16.42 -2.24
CA LEU A 248 12.31 -16.98 -1.97
C LEU A 248 13.34 -16.66 -3.06
N ALA A 249 12.89 -16.27 -4.25
CA ALA A 249 13.74 -15.93 -5.38
C ALA A 249 14.20 -14.46 -5.38
N GLU A 250 13.58 -13.57 -4.58
CA GLU A 250 13.77 -12.11 -4.67
C GLU A 250 14.17 -11.47 -3.33
N GLU A 251 15.03 -10.43 -3.36
CA GLU A 251 15.55 -9.79 -2.13
C GLU A 251 14.92 -8.43 -1.78
N THR A 252 14.66 -7.58 -2.75
CA THR A 252 14.07 -6.23 -2.51
C THR A 252 13.14 -5.86 -3.63
N PHE A 253 11.84 -5.75 -3.34
CA PHE A 253 10.87 -5.44 -4.37
C PHE A 253 9.55 -4.89 -3.80
N VAL A 254 8.75 -4.40 -4.71
CA VAL A 254 7.30 -4.24 -4.57
C VAL A 254 6.67 -4.78 -5.85
N VAL A 255 5.73 -5.73 -5.73
CA VAL A 255 5.13 -6.44 -6.86
C VAL A 255 3.62 -6.56 -6.67
N GLY A 256 2.89 -6.42 -7.76
CA GLY A 256 1.44 -6.55 -7.85
C GLY A 256 0.95 -6.38 -9.29
N ASP A 257 -0.33 -6.17 -9.47
CA ASP A 257 -0.92 -5.72 -10.74
C ASP A 257 -0.72 -4.19 -10.86
N VAL A 258 0.19 -3.76 -11.73
CA VAL A 258 0.61 -2.35 -11.80
C VAL A 258 -0.25 -1.54 -12.75
N ILE A 259 -0.95 -0.56 -12.19
CA ILE A 259 -1.74 0.41 -12.92
C ILE A 259 -0.88 1.65 -13.20
N SER A 260 -0.70 1.97 -14.50
CA SER A 260 0.10 3.11 -14.96
C SER A 260 -0.75 4.06 -15.80
N ASN A 261 -0.36 5.33 -15.83
CA ASN A 261 -1.02 6.39 -16.60
C ASN A 261 -2.52 6.57 -16.27
N ALA A 262 -2.95 6.18 -15.09
CA ALA A 262 -4.32 6.32 -14.66
C ALA A 262 -4.66 7.79 -14.36
N ALA A 263 -5.85 8.21 -14.78
CA ALA A 263 -6.41 9.52 -14.48
C ALA A 263 -7.44 9.42 -13.34
N PRO A 264 -7.61 10.49 -12.53
CA PRO A 264 -8.65 10.54 -11.53
C PRO A 264 -10.05 10.44 -12.13
N ILE A 265 -10.92 9.67 -11.47
CA ILE A 265 -12.33 9.57 -11.86
C ILE A 265 -13.05 10.84 -11.43
N ARG A 266 -13.67 11.55 -12.38
CA ARG A 266 -14.33 12.84 -12.20
C ARG A 266 -15.86 12.73 -12.04
N SER A 267 -16.40 11.53 -12.10
CA SER A 267 -17.83 11.26 -11.86
C SER A 267 -18.08 11.15 -10.35
N ASN A 268 -18.90 12.02 -9.79
CA ASN A 268 -19.21 12.08 -8.37
C ASN A 268 -20.11 10.92 -7.88
N GLY A 269 -20.64 10.09 -8.78
CA GLY A 269 -21.44 8.91 -8.45
C GLY A 269 -20.61 7.68 -8.03
N THR A 270 -19.29 7.77 -7.99
CA THR A 270 -18.43 6.64 -7.63
C THR A 270 -17.66 6.90 -6.33
N LYS A 271 -17.33 5.83 -5.59
CA LYS A 271 -16.45 5.92 -4.40
C LYS A 271 -15.03 6.39 -4.73
N TYR A 272 -14.62 6.33 -5.99
CA TYR A 272 -13.29 6.74 -6.47
C TYR A 272 -13.27 8.18 -6.99
N TYR A 273 -14.32 8.95 -6.76
CA TYR A 273 -14.40 10.33 -7.22
C TYR A 273 -13.31 11.21 -6.58
N ILE A 274 -12.53 11.86 -7.42
CA ILE A 274 -11.53 12.86 -7.03
C ILE A 274 -11.85 14.17 -7.77
N PRO A 275 -12.24 15.25 -7.07
CA PRO A 275 -12.53 16.53 -7.73
C PRO A 275 -11.26 17.16 -8.30
N GLU A 276 -11.42 17.94 -9.37
CA GLU A 276 -10.30 18.62 -10.02
C GLU A 276 -9.68 19.71 -9.12
N SER A 277 -10.49 20.33 -8.26
CA SER A 277 -10.05 21.27 -7.24
C SER A 277 -9.16 20.62 -6.16
N PHE A 278 -9.24 19.31 -5.97
CA PHE A 278 -8.39 18.57 -5.02
C PHE A 278 -7.10 18.08 -5.65
N TYR A 279 -7.15 17.40 -6.80
CA TYR A 279 -5.97 16.84 -7.45
C TYR A 279 -6.07 16.95 -8.98
N LYS A 280 -4.98 17.40 -9.62
CA LYS A 280 -4.80 17.48 -11.06
C LYS A 280 -3.60 16.63 -11.51
N GLY A 281 -3.71 16.05 -12.69
CA GLY A 281 -2.67 15.24 -13.33
C GLY A 281 -2.98 13.75 -13.30
N LEU A 282 -2.10 12.98 -13.92
CA LEU A 282 -2.11 11.52 -13.86
C LEU A 282 -1.57 11.04 -12.51
N TYR A 283 -2.03 9.87 -12.09
CA TYR A 283 -1.44 9.20 -10.93
C TYR A 283 -0.06 8.63 -11.27
N PRO A 284 0.88 8.61 -10.31
CA PRO A 284 2.07 7.78 -10.46
C PRO A 284 1.67 6.31 -10.59
N SER A 285 2.53 5.46 -11.15
CA SER A 285 2.29 4.02 -11.20
C SER A 285 2.12 3.45 -9.79
N TYR A 286 1.12 2.61 -9.60
CA TYR A 286 0.81 2.00 -8.31
C TYR A 286 0.33 0.56 -8.50
N PRO A 287 0.60 -0.36 -7.56
CA PRO A 287 -0.02 -1.68 -7.56
C PRO A 287 -1.49 -1.57 -7.19
N GLY A 288 -2.36 -2.26 -7.92
CA GLY A 288 -3.80 -2.23 -7.75
C GLY A 288 -4.28 -2.84 -6.42
N GLY A 289 -5.50 -2.49 -6.02
CA GLY A 289 -6.08 -2.67 -4.70
C GLY A 289 -6.30 -4.08 -4.20
N GLY A 290 -6.28 -5.11 -5.06
CA GLY A 290 -6.49 -6.49 -4.59
C GLY A 290 -5.40 -6.96 -3.63
N GLY A 291 -4.16 -6.55 -3.86
CA GLY A 291 -3.05 -6.87 -2.97
C GLY A 291 -1.68 -6.60 -3.59
N VAL A 292 -0.72 -6.34 -2.73
CA VAL A 292 0.66 -6.05 -3.08
C VAL A 292 1.61 -6.78 -2.14
N LEU A 293 2.72 -7.28 -2.70
CA LEU A 293 3.83 -7.84 -1.94
C LEU A 293 5.01 -6.88 -1.94
N TYR A 294 5.64 -6.68 -0.80
CA TYR A 294 6.84 -5.86 -0.70
C TYR A 294 7.75 -6.31 0.45
N SER A 295 9.02 -5.93 0.37
CA SER A 295 10.01 -6.27 1.41
C SER A 295 9.78 -5.50 2.71
N GLY A 296 10.11 -6.10 3.85
CA GLY A 296 10.07 -5.44 5.15
C GLY A 296 10.97 -4.20 5.21
N SER A 297 12.11 -4.21 4.51
CA SER A 297 12.98 -3.04 4.37
C SER A 297 12.30 -1.87 3.67
N LEU A 298 11.44 -2.15 2.68
CA LEU A 298 10.64 -1.11 2.03
C LEU A 298 9.59 -0.54 2.98
N ALA A 299 8.98 -1.34 3.86
CA ALA A 299 8.01 -0.84 4.86
C ALA A 299 8.60 0.24 5.77
N HIS A 300 9.85 0.07 6.23
CA HIS A 300 10.55 1.11 7.00
C HIS A 300 10.76 2.40 6.20
N ARG A 301 11.10 2.28 4.93
CA ARG A 301 11.25 3.44 4.03
C ARG A 301 9.90 4.13 3.76
N LEU A 302 8.82 3.34 3.62
CA LEU A 302 7.46 3.85 3.46
C LEU A 302 7.00 4.61 4.71
N LEU A 303 7.29 4.12 5.91
CA LEU A 303 7.03 4.86 7.15
C LEU A 303 7.67 6.26 7.11
N VAL A 304 8.95 6.32 6.76
CA VAL A 304 9.69 7.60 6.73
C VAL A 304 9.15 8.54 5.66
N VAL A 305 8.95 8.06 4.44
CA VAL A 305 8.49 8.91 3.34
C VAL A 305 7.05 9.36 3.52
N SER A 306 6.19 8.52 4.12
CA SER A 306 4.79 8.84 4.38
C SER A 306 4.63 10.11 5.23
N GLN A 307 5.60 10.44 6.07
CA GLN A 307 5.59 11.69 6.86
C GLN A 307 5.67 12.96 6.00
N ARG A 308 6.11 12.82 4.75
CA ARG A 308 6.29 13.93 3.79
C ARG A 308 5.27 13.92 2.66
N VAL A 309 4.43 12.88 2.59
CA VAL A 309 3.38 12.75 1.58
C VAL A 309 2.04 12.99 2.23
N HIS A 310 1.33 14.04 1.81
CA HIS A 310 -0.01 14.32 2.32
C HIS A 310 -0.95 13.15 2.00
N LEU A 311 -1.83 12.80 2.95
CA LEU A 311 -2.77 11.70 2.76
C LEU A 311 -3.59 11.92 1.47
N PHE A 312 -3.90 10.83 0.80
CA PHE A 312 -4.71 10.80 -0.41
C PHE A 312 -5.87 9.82 -0.20
N PRO A 313 -7.08 10.09 -0.72
CA PRO A 313 -8.27 9.30 -0.38
C PRO A 313 -8.28 7.89 -0.99
N ILE A 314 -7.39 7.59 -1.95
CA ILE A 314 -7.22 6.27 -2.55
C ILE A 314 -5.86 5.73 -2.10
N ASP A 315 -5.86 4.72 -1.26
CA ASP A 315 -4.66 4.17 -0.60
C ASP A 315 -3.64 3.56 -1.57
N ASP A 316 -4.08 2.91 -2.64
CA ASP A 316 -3.18 2.39 -3.67
C ASP A 316 -2.43 3.49 -4.40
N VAL A 317 -3.15 4.56 -4.77
CA VAL A 317 -2.56 5.76 -5.36
C VAL A 317 -1.59 6.42 -4.39
N TYR A 318 -1.95 6.48 -3.09
CA TYR A 318 -1.06 6.99 -2.04
C TYR A 318 0.23 6.18 -1.93
N LEU A 319 0.14 4.85 -1.97
CA LEU A 319 1.31 3.98 -2.04
C LEU A 319 2.18 4.35 -3.25
N GLY A 320 1.59 4.49 -4.44
CA GLY A 320 2.29 4.95 -5.65
C GLY A 320 3.00 6.31 -5.46
N MET A 321 2.34 7.27 -4.79
CA MET A 321 2.92 8.58 -4.47
C MET A 321 4.13 8.47 -3.52
N CYS A 322 4.09 7.55 -2.57
CA CYS A 322 5.20 7.24 -1.68
C CYS A 322 6.36 6.56 -2.43
N LEU A 323 6.05 5.55 -3.25
CA LEU A 323 7.04 4.83 -4.07
C LEU A 323 7.78 5.77 -5.03
N GLN A 324 7.06 6.66 -5.70
CA GLN A 324 7.65 7.66 -6.59
C GLN A 324 8.70 8.52 -5.88
N ARG A 325 8.45 8.94 -4.63
CA ARG A 325 9.39 9.76 -3.84
C ARG A 325 10.56 8.97 -3.29
N LEU A 326 10.41 7.67 -3.19
CA LEU A 326 11.51 6.74 -2.85
C LEU A 326 12.35 6.34 -4.07
N GLY A 327 11.93 6.71 -5.29
CA GLY A 327 12.54 6.23 -6.53
C GLY A 327 12.40 4.71 -6.72
N VAL A 328 11.32 4.13 -6.18
CA VAL A 328 11.02 2.69 -6.27
C VAL A 328 9.89 2.50 -7.28
N TYR A 329 10.11 1.62 -8.23
CA TYR A 329 9.10 1.30 -9.26
C TYR A 329 8.48 -0.07 -8.94
N PRO A 330 7.15 -0.16 -8.89
CA PRO A 330 6.48 -1.44 -8.69
C PRO A 330 6.67 -2.35 -9.92
N ILE A 331 6.84 -3.63 -9.65
CA ILE A 331 6.98 -4.68 -10.66
C ILE A 331 5.58 -5.20 -10.98
N ASP A 332 5.22 -5.14 -12.27
CA ASP A 332 3.98 -5.69 -12.78
C ASP A 332 4.10 -7.21 -12.93
N HIS A 333 3.16 -7.95 -12.30
CA HIS A 333 3.15 -9.40 -12.37
C HIS A 333 1.76 -9.92 -12.78
N PRO A 334 1.63 -10.63 -13.91
CA PRO A 334 0.34 -11.02 -14.47
C PRO A 334 -0.43 -12.04 -13.63
N ALA A 335 0.21 -12.69 -12.65
CA ALA A 335 -0.45 -13.58 -11.71
C ALA A 335 -1.18 -12.87 -10.55
N PHE A 336 -1.18 -11.52 -10.53
CA PHE A 336 -2.02 -10.71 -9.64
C PHE A 336 -3.25 -10.23 -10.41
N LEU A 337 -4.41 -10.79 -10.09
CA LEU A 337 -5.65 -10.46 -10.80
C LEU A 337 -6.51 -9.49 -9.98
N THR A 338 -6.20 -8.20 -10.08
CA THR A 338 -6.99 -7.13 -9.43
C THR A 338 -8.40 -7.01 -10.04
N PHE A 339 -8.55 -7.29 -11.32
CA PHE A 339 -9.81 -7.15 -12.05
C PHE A 339 -10.51 -8.47 -12.37
N ASP A 340 -10.03 -9.60 -11.79
CA ASP A 340 -10.50 -10.95 -12.06
C ASP A 340 -10.04 -11.47 -13.44
N PHE A 341 -10.45 -12.71 -13.76
CA PHE A 341 -10.27 -13.28 -15.08
C PHE A 341 -11.16 -12.57 -16.12
N PRO A 342 -10.73 -12.51 -17.39
CA PRO A 342 -11.59 -12.02 -18.46
C PRO A 342 -12.91 -12.79 -18.49
N LYS A 343 -14.03 -12.07 -18.55
CA LYS A 343 -15.37 -12.70 -18.49
C LYS A 343 -15.76 -13.39 -19.79
N ASP A 344 -15.18 -12.94 -20.90
CA ASP A 344 -15.54 -13.38 -22.25
C ASP A 344 -14.71 -14.58 -22.73
N GLU A 345 -13.75 -15.04 -21.93
CA GLU A 345 -12.91 -16.18 -22.26
C GLU A 345 -13.29 -17.39 -21.37
N PRO A 346 -13.35 -18.61 -21.96
CA PRO A 346 -13.56 -19.80 -21.17
C PRO A 346 -12.40 -19.97 -20.21
N LYS A 347 -12.72 -20.19 -18.94
CA LYS A 347 -11.70 -20.40 -17.91
C LYS A 347 -10.95 -21.69 -18.16
N GLU A 348 -9.65 -21.59 -18.39
CA GLU A 348 -8.77 -22.75 -18.53
C GLU A 348 -8.85 -23.67 -17.30
N PRO A 349 -8.78 -25.00 -17.45
CA PRO A 349 -8.97 -25.96 -16.34
C PRO A 349 -8.07 -25.69 -15.14
N CYS A 350 -6.86 -25.16 -15.36
CA CYS A 350 -5.89 -24.89 -14.31
C CYS A 350 -5.71 -23.40 -13.97
N ALA A 351 -6.65 -22.54 -14.41
CA ALA A 351 -6.51 -21.08 -14.26
C ALA A 351 -6.26 -20.64 -12.80
N ASN A 352 -6.91 -21.27 -11.83
CA ASN A 352 -6.71 -20.95 -10.41
C ASN A 352 -5.35 -21.42 -9.87
N HIS A 353 -4.63 -22.27 -10.60
CA HIS A 353 -3.31 -22.81 -10.19
C HIS A 353 -2.14 -21.98 -10.75
N ILE A 354 -2.38 -21.07 -11.70
CA ILE A 354 -1.33 -20.25 -12.31
C ILE A 354 -1.27 -18.82 -11.78
N ILE A 355 -2.16 -18.44 -10.85
CA ILE A 355 -2.22 -17.12 -10.24
C ILE A 355 -1.58 -17.09 -8.86
N LEU A 356 -1.20 -15.90 -8.39
CA LEU A 356 -0.80 -15.62 -7.01
C LEU A 356 -1.95 -15.05 -6.19
N LEU A 357 -2.79 -14.24 -6.83
CA LEU A 357 -3.90 -13.55 -6.20
C LEU A 357 -5.04 -13.34 -7.19
N VAL A 358 -6.27 -13.42 -6.68
CA VAL A 358 -7.48 -12.96 -7.40
C VAL A 358 -8.40 -12.19 -6.46
N HIS A 359 -8.91 -11.06 -6.91
CA HIS A 359 -9.73 -10.12 -6.14
C HIS A 359 -11.23 -10.40 -6.30
N LYS A 360 -12.06 -9.78 -5.44
CA LYS A 360 -13.52 -9.87 -5.39
C LYS A 360 -14.04 -11.29 -5.16
N ARG A 361 -13.61 -11.89 -4.07
CA ARG A 361 -14.04 -13.22 -3.65
C ARG A 361 -14.84 -13.15 -2.36
N SER A 362 -16.00 -13.75 -2.40
CA SER A 362 -16.81 -14.01 -1.22
C SER A 362 -16.17 -15.08 -0.32
N PRO A 363 -16.54 -15.16 0.96
CA PRO A 363 -16.09 -16.24 1.84
C PRO A 363 -16.27 -17.64 1.24
N ALA A 364 -17.42 -17.93 0.65
CA ALA A 364 -17.70 -19.23 0.02
C ALA A 364 -16.73 -19.52 -1.15
N GLU A 365 -16.47 -18.54 -2.02
CA GLU A 365 -15.51 -18.68 -3.12
C GLU A 365 -14.07 -18.86 -2.60
N MET A 366 -13.69 -18.23 -1.48
CA MET A 366 -12.38 -18.44 -0.85
C MET A 366 -12.20 -19.90 -0.41
N PHE A 367 -13.22 -20.51 0.20
CA PHE A 367 -13.18 -21.93 0.56
C PHE A 367 -13.12 -22.84 -0.67
N GLN A 368 -13.89 -22.53 -1.71
CA GLN A 368 -13.87 -23.30 -2.95
C GLN A 368 -12.47 -23.26 -3.60
N LEU A 369 -11.90 -22.07 -3.77
CA LEU A 369 -10.57 -21.89 -4.36
C LEU A 369 -9.47 -22.54 -3.52
N TRP A 370 -9.60 -22.46 -2.19
CA TRP A 370 -8.67 -23.11 -1.27
C TRP A 370 -8.69 -24.61 -1.43
N ASN A 371 -9.86 -25.24 -1.48
CA ASN A 371 -10.01 -26.66 -1.68
C ASN A 371 -9.46 -27.12 -3.04
N GLU A 372 -9.79 -26.39 -4.10
CA GLU A 372 -9.30 -26.65 -5.45
C GLU A 372 -7.78 -26.59 -5.53
N THR A 373 -7.18 -25.49 -5.02
CA THR A 373 -5.73 -25.26 -5.15
C THR A 373 -4.88 -26.05 -4.17
N SER A 374 -5.46 -26.53 -3.05
CA SER A 374 -4.76 -27.37 -2.07
C SER A 374 -4.66 -28.82 -2.51
N THR A 375 -5.61 -29.30 -3.35
CA THR A 375 -5.65 -30.67 -3.85
C THR A 375 -5.76 -30.66 -5.39
N PRO A 376 -4.66 -30.25 -6.09
CA PRO A 376 -4.70 -30.11 -7.53
C PRO A 376 -4.98 -31.44 -8.23
N SER A 377 -5.80 -31.39 -9.27
CA SER A 377 -5.99 -32.52 -10.18
C SER A 377 -4.66 -32.94 -10.82
N PRO A 378 -4.52 -34.18 -11.33
CA PRO A 378 -3.29 -34.62 -12.00
C PRO A 378 -2.83 -33.67 -13.11
N GLU A 379 -3.77 -33.07 -13.83
CA GLU A 379 -3.53 -32.12 -14.91
C GLU A 379 -2.91 -30.80 -14.42
N CYS A 380 -3.36 -30.32 -13.25
CA CYS A 380 -2.97 -29.02 -12.70
C CYS A 380 -1.75 -29.09 -11.75
N ARG A 381 -1.27 -30.29 -11.44
CA ARG A 381 -0.16 -30.49 -10.49
C ARG A 381 1.14 -29.78 -10.87
N TYR A 382 1.37 -29.61 -12.15
CA TYR A 382 2.58 -28.98 -12.70
C TYR A 382 2.31 -27.60 -13.34
N ALA A 383 1.14 -27.01 -13.06
CA ALA A 383 0.81 -25.69 -13.56
C ALA A 383 1.83 -24.65 -13.04
N THR A 384 2.48 -23.94 -13.94
CA THR A 384 3.43 -22.87 -13.64
C THR A 384 2.71 -21.52 -13.54
N LEU A 385 3.26 -20.62 -12.74
CA LEU A 385 2.70 -19.26 -12.61
C LEU A 385 2.60 -18.56 -13.96
N LEU A 386 1.54 -17.80 -14.12
CA LEU A 386 1.35 -16.92 -15.27
C LEU A 386 2.55 -15.95 -15.36
N VAL A 387 3.23 -15.93 -16.48
CA VAL A 387 4.35 -15.04 -16.77
C VAL A 387 4.00 -14.13 -17.93
N LYS A 388 4.42 -12.88 -17.86
CA LYS A 388 4.28 -11.96 -18.99
C LYS A 388 5.21 -12.44 -20.11
N LEU A 389 4.63 -12.89 -21.21
CA LEU A 389 5.42 -13.10 -22.42
C LEU A 389 5.99 -11.74 -22.80
N ARG A 390 7.31 -11.60 -22.82
CA ARG A 390 7.93 -10.39 -23.39
C ARG A 390 7.49 -10.34 -24.85
N PRO A 391 6.88 -9.25 -25.31
CA PRO A 391 6.77 -9.07 -26.75
C PRO A 391 8.22 -9.02 -27.28
N ASP A 392 8.52 -9.86 -28.26
CA ASP A 392 9.77 -9.90 -29.00
C ASP A 392 10.08 -8.53 -29.65
#